data_46362814baea0fd497cc06d9cc16cd79
#
_entry.id   46362814baea0fd497cc06d9cc16cd79
#
_cell.length_a   1.000
_cell.length_b   1.000
_cell.length_c   1.000
_cell.angle_alpha   90.00
_cell.angle_beta   90.00
_cell.angle_gamma   90.00
#
_symmetry.space_group_name_H-M   'P 1'
#
loop_
_entity.id
_entity.type
_entity.pdbx_description
1 polymer ?
#
loop_
_entity_poly.entity_id
_entity_poly.type
_entity_poly.pdbx_seq_one_letter_code
_entity_poly.pdbx_strand_id
1 'polypeptide(L)'
;VMGDYRKKFYQMNIAVSNVYQKMGFFPGAHGIPDISRLEDDENSRNIELPYSKVNHLKVTTHQQYLWNGIQLSGDFGYQFNHREEWSAFHTHYDTQVMPAKDPDRELVFKLHTFSSSLKLRLSSSSSWEHMAGWNMQIQKNAIGGYSFLLPEYKRFTTGAFWLTTFRLDNRLSVTGGIRYDRGRIDITAFEDPYLVEYLHRQGYEEEVIQAYRWRSYPVDRAYGNYACSAGVVWTPAAGHLLKMNVGRSFRLPGVNELASNGVHHGTFRHEKGDATLSSEQGWQIDASYTLAYKKMELVVSSFASWFDNYIYLRPMGEWSVLPHAGQIYQYSGARALFMGGEINFNMDFLRHFNYRLVGEYVYTYNRDEHTALSFSPSVSMRNILTWNKKDFQLYAELQSIASQNRIARNEDRTPGACLIHLGGSIHIPMAKADIEISLGIRNLSDVKYYNHLSFYRKVEIPECTLQIYTPHFYVI
;
A
#
# COMPACT_ATOMS: atom_id res chain seq x y z
N VAL A 1 7.70 -8.88 23.61
CA VAL A 1 8.02 -10.11 24.35
C VAL A 1 7.54 -11.30 23.52
N MET A 2 8.35 -12.35 23.45
CA MET A 2 8.03 -13.56 22.71
C MET A 2 8.29 -14.77 23.62
N GLY A 3 7.40 -15.75 23.59
CA GLY A 3 7.52 -17.00 24.32
C GLY A 3 7.19 -18.18 23.40
N ASP A 4 8.05 -19.19 23.45
CA ASP A 4 7.92 -20.41 22.67
C ASP A 4 7.74 -21.61 23.58
N TYR A 5 6.83 -22.51 23.20
CA TYR A 5 6.64 -23.81 23.86
C TYR A 5 6.63 -24.91 22.81
N ARG A 6 7.42 -25.96 23.02
CA ARG A 6 7.49 -27.12 22.12
C ARG A 6 7.46 -28.42 22.90
N LYS A 7 6.56 -29.31 22.52
CA LYS A 7 6.47 -30.67 23.09
C LYS A 7 6.09 -31.68 22.01
N LYS A 8 6.98 -32.61 21.69
CA LYS A 8 6.79 -33.68 20.68
C LYS A 8 6.13 -33.18 19.39
N PHE A 9 4.81 -33.26 19.30
CA PHE A 9 4.01 -32.96 18.10
C PHE A 9 3.36 -31.57 18.13
N TYR A 10 3.51 -30.84 19.24
CA TYR A 10 2.87 -29.54 19.42
C TYR A 10 3.90 -28.44 19.62
N GLN A 11 3.68 -27.35 18.92
CA GLN A 11 4.45 -26.11 19.07
C GLN A 11 3.49 -24.94 19.21
N MET A 12 3.80 -24.03 20.13
CA MET A 12 3.10 -22.78 20.35
C MET A 12 4.09 -21.63 20.45
N ASN A 13 3.78 -20.54 19.76
CA ASN A 13 4.47 -19.28 19.89
C ASN A 13 3.46 -18.22 20.31
N ILE A 14 3.81 -17.39 21.30
CA ILE A 14 3.02 -16.22 21.72
C ILE A 14 3.93 -15.00 21.61
N ALA A 15 3.46 -13.98 20.92
CA ALA A 15 4.16 -12.70 20.79
C ALA A 15 3.26 -11.54 21.23
N VAL A 16 3.82 -10.65 22.04
CA VAL A 16 3.21 -9.39 22.46
C VAL A 16 4.15 -8.26 22.07
N SER A 17 3.64 -7.33 21.30
CA SER A 17 4.37 -6.11 20.93
C SER A 17 3.50 -4.88 21.15
N ASN A 18 4.12 -3.81 21.62
CA ASN A 18 3.51 -2.50 21.69
C ASN A 18 4.46 -1.48 21.06
N VAL A 19 3.97 -0.72 20.10
CA VAL A 19 4.71 0.36 19.45
C VAL A 19 4.03 1.66 19.80
N TYR A 20 4.77 2.54 20.47
CA TYR A 20 4.35 3.91 20.71
C TYR A 20 5.22 4.83 19.87
N GLN A 21 4.57 5.73 19.12
CA GLN A 21 5.25 6.68 18.25
C GLN A 21 4.56 8.04 18.37
N LYS A 22 5.36 9.10 18.49
CA LYS A 22 4.93 10.49 18.34
C LYS A 22 5.72 11.10 17.20
N MET A 23 5.05 11.66 16.20
CA MET A 23 5.65 12.28 15.02
C MET A 23 5.15 13.71 14.91
N GLY A 24 6.07 14.67 14.78
CA GLY A 24 5.76 16.06 14.45
C GLY A 24 5.39 16.17 12.96
N PHE A 25 4.50 17.07 12.66
CA PHE A 25 4.20 17.53 11.31
C PHE A 25 4.72 18.94 11.14
N PHE A 26 4.90 19.37 9.90
CA PHE A 26 5.20 20.77 9.65
C PHE A 26 4.06 21.66 10.14
N PRO A 27 4.37 22.76 10.88
CA PRO A 27 3.36 23.72 11.29
C PRO A 27 2.75 24.38 10.05
N GLY A 28 1.45 24.61 10.08
CA GLY A 28 0.73 25.21 8.98
C GLY A 28 -0.70 24.68 8.89
N ALA A 29 -1.50 25.30 8.04
CA ALA A 29 -2.84 24.86 7.76
C ALA A 29 -2.87 24.01 6.49
N HIS A 30 -3.62 22.91 6.52
CA HIS A 30 -3.93 22.10 5.32
C HIS A 30 -2.70 21.55 4.58
N GLY A 31 -1.65 21.16 5.31
CA GLY A 31 -0.43 20.62 4.72
C GLY A 31 0.47 21.67 4.06
N ILE A 32 0.16 22.96 4.16
CA ILE A 32 1.03 24.04 3.73
C ILE A 32 1.87 24.47 4.91
N PRO A 33 3.21 24.32 4.88
CA PRO A 33 4.08 24.71 5.98
C PRO A 33 4.02 26.21 6.22
N ASP A 34 3.91 26.60 7.48
CA ASP A 34 4.10 27.98 7.92
C ASP A 34 5.57 28.15 8.33
N ILE A 35 6.37 28.72 7.41
CA ILE A 35 7.82 28.89 7.59
C ILE A 35 8.12 29.76 8.82
N SER A 36 7.26 30.70 9.19
CA SER A 36 7.46 31.58 10.35
C SER A 36 7.39 30.87 11.70
N ARG A 37 6.86 29.62 11.72
CA ARG A 37 6.69 28.78 12.89
C ARG A 37 7.65 27.60 12.96
N LEU A 38 8.56 27.50 11.99
CA LEU A 38 9.62 26.48 12.01
C LEU A 38 10.69 26.88 13.04
N GLU A 39 11.12 25.93 13.84
CA GLU A 39 12.31 26.10 14.68
C GLU A 39 13.56 26.01 13.79
N ASP A 40 14.41 27.03 13.88
CA ASP A 40 15.62 27.17 13.06
C ASP A 40 16.90 27.02 13.92
N ASP A 41 16.93 25.98 14.74
CA ASP A 41 18.11 25.67 15.57
C ASP A 41 18.94 24.48 15.07
N GLU A 42 18.53 23.87 13.92
CA GLU A 42 19.11 22.68 13.28
C GLU A 42 19.23 21.43 14.18
N ASN A 43 18.95 21.56 15.48
CA ASN A 43 19.17 20.54 16.50
C ASN A 43 17.92 20.17 17.30
N SER A 44 16.81 20.89 17.14
CA SER A 44 15.60 20.65 17.91
C SER A 44 15.07 19.24 17.73
N ARG A 45 14.75 18.60 18.85
CA ARG A 45 14.04 17.33 18.94
C ARG A 45 12.62 17.50 19.50
N ASN A 46 12.19 18.74 19.67
CA ASN A 46 10.89 19.04 20.20
C ASN A 46 9.81 18.65 19.20
N ILE A 47 8.77 18.00 19.69
CA ILE A 47 7.58 17.68 18.89
C ILE A 47 6.42 18.46 19.47
N GLU A 48 6.14 19.59 18.84
CA GLU A 48 5.04 20.48 19.18
C GLU A 48 3.83 20.26 18.25
N LEU A 49 2.79 21.06 18.36
CA LEU A 49 1.67 21.02 17.44
C LEU A 49 2.06 21.54 16.06
N PRO A 50 1.64 20.87 14.97
CA PRO A 50 0.82 19.66 14.92
C PRO A 50 1.65 18.37 15.03
N TYR A 51 1.06 17.33 15.61
CA TYR A 51 1.68 16.00 15.72
C TYR A 51 0.67 14.85 15.66
N SER A 52 1.14 13.67 15.33
CA SER A 52 0.41 12.42 15.49
C SER A 52 0.99 11.56 16.61
N LYS A 53 0.11 10.94 17.40
CA LYS A 53 0.45 9.87 18.34
C LYS A 53 -0.16 8.57 17.88
N VAL A 54 0.62 7.51 17.89
CA VAL A 54 0.14 6.16 17.60
C VAL A 54 0.56 5.24 18.73
N ASN A 55 -0.39 4.50 19.28
CA ASN A 55 -0.13 3.40 20.19
C ASN A 55 -0.74 2.13 19.58
N HIS A 56 0.12 1.18 19.21
CA HIS A 56 -0.29 -0.06 18.56
C HIS A 56 0.12 -1.27 19.39
N LEU A 57 -0.86 -1.84 20.11
CA LEU A 57 -0.73 -3.11 20.80
C LEU A 57 -1.09 -4.26 19.85
N LYS A 58 -0.24 -5.27 19.82
CA LYS A 58 -0.48 -6.50 19.06
C LYS A 58 -0.17 -7.71 19.94
N VAL A 59 -1.11 -8.63 20.03
CA VAL A 59 -0.97 -9.94 20.69
C VAL A 59 -1.26 -10.99 19.63
N THR A 60 -0.35 -11.91 19.41
CA THR A 60 -0.52 -13.01 18.45
C THR A 60 -0.10 -14.33 19.08
N THR A 61 -0.78 -15.38 18.70
CA THR A 61 -0.34 -16.76 18.98
C THR A 61 -0.39 -17.57 17.71
N HIS A 62 0.68 -18.32 17.49
CA HIS A 62 0.75 -19.35 16.46
C HIS A 62 0.82 -20.70 17.15
N GLN A 63 -0.03 -21.63 16.74
CA GLN A 63 -0.11 -22.98 17.27
C GLN A 63 0.02 -23.97 16.12
N GLN A 64 0.80 -25.01 16.30
CA GLN A 64 1.02 -26.04 15.31
C GLN A 64 1.02 -27.41 15.95
N TYR A 65 0.30 -28.32 15.35
CA TYR A 65 0.25 -29.73 15.70
C TYR A 65 0.64 -30.59 14.51
N LEU A 66 1.63 -31.47 14.70
CA LEU A 66 2.19 -32.34 13.66
C LEU A 66 1.96 -33.79 14.05
N TRP A 67 1.25 -34.55 13.22
CA TRP A 67 1.01 -35.95 13.47
C TRP A 67 0.86 -36.75 12.17
N ASN A 68 1.72 -37.74 11.96
CA ASN A 68 1.64 -38.69 10.84
C ASN A 68 1.34 -38.05 9.46
N GLY A 69 2.08 -37.02 9.09
CA GLY A 69 1.90 -36.31 7.81
C GLY A 69 0.75 -35.30 7.78
N ILE A 70 0.03 -35.15 8.90
CA ILE A 70 -0.99 -34.13 9.09
C ILE A 70 -0.38 -32.97 9.87
N GLN A 71 -0.53 -31.76 9.35
CA GLN A 71 -0.18 -30.52 10.06
C GLN A 71 -1.44 -29.70 10.24
N LEU A 72 -1.83 -29.46 11.48
CA LEU A 72 -2.85 -28.51 11.85
C LEU A 72 -2.15 -27.26 12.40
N SER A 73 -2.45 -26.10 11.86
CA SER A 73 -1.94 -24.83 12.36
C SER A 73 -3.06 -23.81 12.59
N GLY A 74 -2.93 -23.03 13.65
CA GLY A 74 -3.85 -21.97 14.03
C GLY A 74 -3.09 -20.70 14.36
N ASP A 75 -3.49 -19.61 13.72
CA ASP A 75 -3.01 -18.25 14.00
C ASP A 75 -4.16 -17.44 14.60
N PHE A 76 -3.96 -16.85 15.78
CA PHE A 76 -4.91 -15.96 16.41
C PHE A 76 -4.24 -14.63 16.74
N GLY A 77 -4.91 -13.54 16.46
CA GLY A 77 -4.37 -12.22 16.68
C GLY A 77 -5.41 -11.25 17.20
N TYR A 78 -4.99 -10.44 18.15
CA TYR A 78 -5.71 -9.24 18.56
C TYR A 78 -4.81 -8.05 18.37
N GLN A 79 -5.34 -6.98 17.78
CA GLN A 79 -4.65 -5.73 17.58
C GLN A 79 -5.55 -4.58 18.07
N PHE A 80 -4.95 -3.64 18.76
CA PHE A 80 -5.55 -2.37 19.11
C PHE A 80 -4.66 -1.25 18.63
N ASN A 81 -5.15 -0.48 17.67
CA ASN A 81 -4.50 0.72 17.16
C ASN A 81 -5.25 1.95 17.67
N HIS A 82 -4.57 2.75 18.47
CA HIS A 82 -5.05 4.04 18.94
C HIS A 82 -4.20 5.13 18.31
N ARG A 83 -4.77 5.85 17.38
CA ARG A 83 -4.15 6.98 16.70
C ARG A 83 -4.86 8.27 17.07
N GLU A 84 -4.08 9.29 17.38
CA GLU A 84 -4.55 10.65 17.63
C GLU A 84 -3.77 11.60 16.73
N GLU A 85 -4.44 12.61 16.19
CA GLU A 85 -3.83 13.76 15.54
C GLU A 85 -4.17 15.01 16.35
N TRP A 86 -3.16 15.79 16.64
CA TRP A 86 -3.22 16.98 17.46
C TRP A 86 -2.76 18.17 16.64
N SER A 87 -3.59 19.19 16.53
CA SER A 87 -3.34 20.44 15.82
C SER A 87 -3.95 21.58 16.62
N ALA A 88 -3.33 22.75 16.65
CA ALA A 88 -3.97 23.92 17.26
C ALA A 88 -5.37 24.07 16.68
N PHE A 89 -6.36 24.27 17.55
CA PHE A 89 -7.76 24.36 17.12
C PHE A 89 -7.89 25.36 15.97
N HIS A 90 -8.41 24.91 14.89
CA HIS A 90 -8.79 25.71 13.74
C HIS A 90 -10.10 25.17 13.18
N THR A 91 -10.90 26.02 12.66
CA THR A 91 -12.16 25.64 12.03
C THR A 91 -12.16 25.99 10.56
N HIS A 92 -12.76 25.12 9.76
CA HIS A 92 -13.09 25.38 8.37
C HIS A 92 -14.42 26.11 8.22
N TYR A 93 -15.19 26.13 9.32
CA TYR A 93 -16.52 26.75 9.40
C TYR A 93 -16.51 27.71 10.57
N ASP A 94 -16.86 28.96 10.30
CA ASP A 94 -16.95 30.05 11.32
C ASP A 94 -17.93 29.75 12.47
N THR A 95 -18.79 28.74 12.28
CA THR A 95 -19.78 28.30 13.27
C THR A 95 -19.25 27.29 14.28
N GLN A 96 -18.12 26.61 13.98
CA GLN A 96 -17.60 25.54 14.81
C GLN A 96 -17.00 26.08 16.12
N VAL A 97 -17.49 25.55 17.25
CA VAL A 97 -17.05 25.94 18.58
C VAL A 97 -15.91 25.06 19.06
N MET A 98 -14.88 25.68 19.63
CA MET A 98 -13.75 24.98 20.22
C MET A 98 -14.20 24.05 21.36
N PRO A 99 -13.80 22.75 21.33
CA PRO A 99 -14.13 21.84 22.42
C PRO A 99 -13.58 22.27 23.76
N ALA A 100 -14.39 22.16 24.83
CA ALA A 100 -13.96 22.51 26.19
C ALA A 100 -12.86 21.54 26.72
N LYS A 101 -12.85 20.31 26.25
CA LYS A 101 -11.85 19.30 26.65
C LYS A 101 -10.99 18.94 25.45
N ASP A 102 -9.67 18.93 25.65
CA ASP A 102 -8.67 18.61 24.62
C ASP A 102 -8.91 19.42 23.33
N PRO A 103 -8.87 20.76 23.36
CA PRO A 103 -9.29 21.62 22.24
C PRO A 103 -8.44 21.39 20.98
N ASP A 104 -7.20 20.98 21.15
CA ASP A 104 -6.26 20.75 20.05
C ASP A 104 -6.26 19.30 19.55
N ARG A 105 -7.15 18.44 20.06
CA ARG A 105 -7.25 17.06 19.59
C ARG A 105 -8.16 16.97 18.37
N GLU A 106 -7.53 16.98 17.20
CA GLU A 106 -8.21 17.06 15.92
C GLU A 106 -8.91 15.76 15.54
N LEU A 107 -8.18 14.64 15.53
CA LEU A 107 -8.69 13.33 15.12
C LEU A 107 -8.33 12.24 16.13
N VAL A 108 -9.23 11.31 16.34
CA VAL A 108 -9.01 10.10 17.14
C VAL A 108 -9.57 8.90 16.41
N PHE A 109 -8.76 7.83 16.30
CA PHE A 109 -9.19 6.53 15.79
C PHE A 109 -8.83 5.44 16.79
N LYS A 110 -9.81 4.58 17.13
CA LYS A 110 -9.66 3.44 18.01
C LYS A 110 -10.09 2.19 17.26
N LEU A 111 -9.13 1.55 16.60
CA LEU A 111 -9.39 0.36 15.78
C LEU A 111 -9.02 -0.90 16.55
N HIS A 112 -10.01 -1.72 16.83
CA HIS A 112 -9.87 -3.07 17.34
C HIS A 112 -9.97 -4.07 16.18
N THR A 113 -9.01 -4.97 16.08
CA THR A 113 -9.01 -6.05 15.10
C THR A 113 -8.76 -7.38 15.79
N PHE A 114 -9.69 -8.32 15.64
CA PHE A 114 -9.48 -9.72 15.98
C PHE A 114 -9.36 -10.53 14.69
N SER A 115 -8.40 -11.42 14.59
CA SER A 115 -8.18 -12.29 13.44
C SER A 115 -7.92 -13.73 13.86
N SER A 116 -8.42 -14.67 13.07
CA SER A 116 -8.19 -16.10 13.24
C SER A 116 -7.96 -16.77 11.89
N SER A 117 -7.02 -17.69 11.83
CA SER A 117 -6.74 -18.52 10.65
C SER A 117 -6.44 -19.94 11.09
N LEU A 118 -7.19 -20.89 10.57
CA LEU A 118 -6.96 -22.32 10.77
C LEU A 118 -6.56 -22.95 9.44
N LYS A 119 -5.54 -23.81 9.45
CA LYS A 119 -5.04 -24.49 8.25
C LYS A 119 -4.76 -25.96 8.58
N LEU A 120 -5.27 -26.82 7.73
CA LEU A 120 -5.01 -28.25 7.74
C LEU A 120 -4.22 -28.60 6.48
N ARG A 121 -3.01 -29.09 6.64
CA ARG A 121 -2.17 -29.58 5.55
C ARG A 121 -2.04 -31.09 5.63
N LEU A 122 -2.30 -31.75 4.52
CA LEU A 122 -2.28 -33.19 4.36
C LEU A 122 -1.29 -33.55 3.26
N SER A 123 -0.25 -34.28 3.58
CA SER A 123 0.66 -34.88 2.61
C SER A 123 0.22 -36.32 2.38
N SER A 124 -0.63 -36.55 1.37
CA SER A 124 -1.20 -37.87 1.11
C SER A 124 -0.19 -38.79 0.39
N SER A 125 0.78 -38.21 -0.32
CA SER A 125 1.90 -38.92 -0.94
C SER A 125 3.05 -37.95 -1.22
N SER A 126 4.17 -38.44 -1.77
CA SER A 126 5.27 -37.60 -2.25
C SER A 126 4.85 -36.65 -3.37
N SER A 127 3.81 -37.01 -4.13
CA SER A 127 3.33 -36.25 -5.29
C SER A 127 2.15 -35.31 -4.96
N TRP A 128 1.33 -35.64 -3.96
CA TRP A 128 0.11 -34.90 -3.64
C TRP A 128 0.18 -34.23 -2.28
N GLU A 129 -0.09 -32.94 -2.28
CA GLU A 129 -0.24 -32.13 -1.08
C GLU A 129 -1.57 -31.36 -1.13
N HIS A 130 -2.34 -31.44 -0.08
CA HIS A 130 -3.61 -30.72 0.07
C HIS A 130 -3.55 -29.78 1.27
N MET A 131 -4.15 -28.62 1.13
CA MET A 131 -4.32 -27.66 2.20
C MET A 131 -5.76 -27.16 2.22
N ALA A 132 -6.45 -27.35 3.31
CA ALA A 132 -7.73 -26.71 3.59
C ALA A 132 -7.54 -25.64 4.66
N GLY A 133 -8.27 -24.56 4.59
CA GLY A 133 -8.19 -23.53 5.62
C GLY A 133 -9.45 -22.71 5.75
N TRP A 134 -9.53 -22.06 6.91
CA TRP A 134 -10.58 -21.13 7.25
C TRP A 134 -9.97 -19.90 7.91
N ASN A 135 -10.50 -18.72 7.61
CA ASN A 135 -10.09 -17.49 8.26
C ASN A 135 -11.29 -16.62 8.62
N MET A 136 -11.10 -15.78 9.63
CA MET A 136 -12.07 -14.82 10.10
C MET A 136 -11.36 -13.55 10.56
N GLN A 137 -11.99 -12.39 10.34
CA GLN A 137 -11.57 -11.13 10.91
C GLN A 137 -12.79 -10.31 11.35
N ILE A 138 -12.67 -9.71 12.53
CA ILE A 138 -13.64 -8.75 13.08
C ILE A 138 -12.91 -7.44 13.33
N GLN A 139 -13.45 -6.34 12.84
CA GLN A 139 -12.94 -5.00 13.07
C GLN A 139 -14.04 -4.10 13.63
N LYS A 140 -13.64 -3.24 14.57
CA LYS A 140 -14.48 -2.15 15.07
C LYS A 140 -13.62 -0.90 15.20
N ASN A 141 -14.01 0.16 14.49
CA ASN A 141 -13.41 1.48 14.59
C ASN A 141 -14.36 2.43 15.31
N ALA A 142 -13.84 3.17 16.29
CA ALA A 142 -14.51 4.30 16.89
C ALA A 142 -13.69 5.58 16.62
N ILE A 143 -14.38 6.68 16.48
CA ILE A 143 -13.77 7.98 16.14
C ILE A 143 -13.99 9.00 17.25
N GLY A 144 -13.25 10.12 17.18
CA GLY A 144 -13.38 11.28 18.06
C GLY A 144 -12.47 12.41 17.59
N GLY A 145 -12.42 13.50 18.36
CA GLY A 145 -11.77 14.74 17.98
C GLY A 145 -12.79 15.76 17.46
N TYR A 146 -12.32 16.94 17.08
CA TYR A 146 -13.20 18.00 16.57
C TYR A 146 -13.35 17.97 15.03
N SER A 147 -12.55 17.17 14.34
CA SER A 147 -12.60 17.01 12.88
C SER A 147 -13.06 15.59 12.48
N PHE A 148 -13.38 15.41 11.22
CA PHE A 148 -13.83 14.13 10.66
C PHE A 148 -12.98 13.75 9.44
N LEU A 149 -12.53 12.50 9.41
CA LEU A 149 -11.81 11.94 8.26
C LEU A 149 -12.38 10.58 7.82
N LEU A 150 -12.57 9.65 8.75
CA LEU A 150 -13.11 8.31 8.49
C LEU A 150 -14.28 8.03 9.44
N PRO A 151 -15.33 7.33 8.99
CA PRO A 151 -16.48 7.02 9.82
C PRO A 151 -16.21 5.93 10.87
N GLU A 152 -17.12 5.84 11.84
CA GLU A 152 -17.24 4.65 12.67
C GLU A 152 -17.76 3.47 11.84
N TYR A 153 -17.20 2.28 12.09
CA TYR A 153 -17.65 1.09 11.38
C TYR A 153 -17.41 -0.20 12.16
N LYS A 154 -18.18 -1.21 11.76
CA LYS A 154 -17.94 -2.61 12.11
C LYS A 154 -17.77 -3.40 10.80
N ARG A 155 -16.79 -4.27 10.77
CA ARG A 155 -16.53 -5.14 9.62
C ARG A 155 -16.33 -6.56 10.11
N PHE A 156 -17.01 -7.49 9.49
CA PHE A 156 -16.81 -8.93 9.67
C PHE A 156 -16.47 -9.56 8.33
N THR A 157 -15.45 -10.40 8.29
CA THR A 157 -15.12 -11.20 7.11
C THR A 157 -14.77 -12.61 7.53
N THR A 158 -15.19 -13.58 6.75
CA THR A 158 -14.84 -15.00 6.93
C THR A 158 -14.73 -15.69 5.58
N GLY A 159 -13.86 -16.69 5.46
CA GLY A 159 -13.71 -17.44 4.23
C GLY A 159 -13.07 -18.80 4.45
N ALA A 160 -13.37 -19.73 3.55
CA ALA A 160 -12.79 -21.06 3.52
C ALA A 160 -12.15 -21.32 2.16
N PHE A 161 -11.09 -22.10 2.15
CA PHE A 161 -10.36 -22.44 0.92
C PHE A 161 -9.86 -23.88 0.93
N TRP A 162 -9.64 -24.37 -0.29
CA TRP A 162 -8.95 -25.61 -0.56
C TRP A 162 -7.90 -25.38 -1.64
N LEU A 163 -6.69 -25.86 -1.40
CA LEU A 163 -5.55 -25.80 -2.31
C LEU A 163 -4.98 -27.19 -2.48
N THR A 164 -4.65 -27.55 -3.70
CA THR A 164 -4.01 -28.83 -4.03
C THR A 164 -2.78 -28.59 -4.90
N THR A 165 -1.66 -29.19 -4.54
CA THR A 165 -0.44 -29.21 -5.33
C THR A 165 -0.14 -30.65 -5.76
N PHE A 166 0.04 -30.84 -7.05
CA PHE A 166 0.49 -32.10 -7.65
C PHE A 166 1.90 -31.92 -8.22
N ARG A 167 2.83 -32.74 -7.76
CA ARG A 167 4.21 -32.81 -8.27
C ARG A 167 4.33 -34.02 -9.18
N LEU A 168 4.39 -33.78 -10.49
CA LEU A 168 4.56 -34.84 -11.46
C LEU A 168 5.96 -35.47 -11.32
N ASP A 169 6.95 -34.61 -11.20
CA ASP A 169 8.36 -34.95 -10.95
C ASP A 169 9.07 -33.79 -10.26
N ASN A 170 10.39 -33.82 -10.18
CA ASN A 170 11.22 -32.75 -9.62
C ASN A 170 11.27 -31.48 -10.48
N ARG A 171 10.73 -31.51 -11.71
CA ARG A 171 10.77 -30.41 -12.69
C ARG A 171 9.40 -29.76 -12.91
N LEU A 172 8.32 -30.49 -12.68
CA LEU A 172 6.98 -30.02 -12.99
C LEU A 172 6.04 -30.18 -11.81
N SER A 173 5.47 -29.07 -11.37
CA SER A 173 4.38 -29.05 -10.39
C SER A 173 3.21 -28.20 -10.86
N VAL A 174 2.01 -28.64 -10.52
CA VAL A 174 0.75 -27.96 -10.80
C VAL A 174 0.03 -27.71 -9.49
N THR A 175 -0.49 -26.51 -9.28
CA THR A 175 -1.25 -26.13 -8.10
C THR A 175 -2.60 -25.57 -8.53
N GLY A 176 -3.67 -25.99 -7.86
CA GLY A 176 -5.01 -25.45 -8.09
C GLY A 176 -5.71 -25.20 -6.75
N GLY A 177 -6.58 -24.19 -6.71
CA GLY A 177 -7.29 -23.84 -5.50
C GLY A 177 -8.58 -23.11 -5.75
N ILE A 178 -9.47 -23.22 -4.76
CA ILE A 178 -10.76 -22.53 -4.70
C ILE A 178 -10.95 -21.92 -3.32
N ARG A 179 -11.67 -20.81 -3.26
CA ARG A 179 -11.97 -20.08 -2.03
C ARG A 179 -13.36 -19.43 -2.14
N TYR A 180 -14.06 -19.40 -1.02
CA TYR A 180 -15.31 -18.65 -0.87
C TYR A 180 -15.22 -17.79 0.39
N ASP A 181 -15.63 -16.52 0.26
CA ASP A 181 -15.63 -15.54 1.35
C ASP A 181 -16.98 -14.85 1.49
N ARG A 182 -17.33 -14.54 2.73
CA ARG A 182 -18.42 -13.63 3.08
C ARG A 182 -17.89 -12.47 3.90
N GLY A 183 -18.41 -11.28 3.64
CA GLY A 183 -18.12 -10.07 4.39
C GLY A 183 -19.37 -9.27 4.68
N ARG A 184 -19.42 -8.59 5.82
CA ARG A 184 -20.42 -7.57 6.14
C ARG A 184 -19.71 -6.32 6.64
N ILE A 185 -20.17 -5.19 6.18
CA ILE A 185 -19.69 -3.87 6.59
C ILE A 185 -20.92 -3.08 7.05
N ASP A 186 -20.83 -2.53 8.26
CA ASP A 186 -21.81 -1.63 8.87
C ASP A 186 -21.09 -0.33 9.18
N ILE A 187 -21.50 0.77 8.55
CA ILE A 187 -20.90 2.10 8.67
C ILE A 187 -21.93 3.06 9.25
N THR A 188 -21.53 3.76 10.31
CA THR A 188 -22.38 4.75 10.97
C THR A 188 -22.38 6.04 10.15
N ALA A 189 -23.56 6.59 9.92
CA ALA A 189 -23.70 7.91 9.32
C ALA A 189 -23.10 8.99 10.23
N PHE A 190 -22.49 9.99 9.62
CA PHE A 190 -22.04 11.18 10.34
C PHE A 190 -22.47 12.44 9.59
N GLU A 191 -23.33 13.21 10.23
CA GLU A 191 -23.74 14.54 9.78
C GLU A 191 -22.94 15.59 10.54
N ASP A 192 -22.43 16.59 9.84
CA ASP A 192 -21.69 17.69 10.43
C ASP A 192 -22.61 18.90 10.57
N PRO A 193 -23.12 19.21 11.78
CA PRO A 193 -24.07 20.30 11.98
C PRO A 193 -23.44 21.68 11.72
N TYR A 194 -22.14 21.83 11.97
CA TYR A 194 -21.43 23.10 11.72
C TYR A 194 -21.29 23.37 10.22
N LEU A 195 -21.07 22.31 9.43
CA LEU A 195 -21.05 22.41 7.98
C LEU A 195 -22.41 22.83 7.43
N VAL A 196 -23.49 22.22 7.90
CA VAL A 196 -24.85 22.56 7.48
C VAL A 196 -25.14 24.04 7.77
N GLU A 197 -24.86 24.51 8.98
CA GLU A 197 -25.05 25.92 9.34
C GLU A 197 -24.18 26.86 8.50
N TYR A 198 -22.92 26.51 8.25
CA TYR A 198 -22.02 27.26 7.38
C TYR A 198 -22.58 27.40 5.96
N LEU A 199 -23.02 26.32 5.34
CA LEU A 199 -23.57 26.35 3.97
C LEU A 199 -24.84 27.20 3.90
N HIS A 200 -25.72 27.13 4.88
CA HIS A 200 -26.90 28.02 4.96
C HIS A 200 -26.47 29.49 5.04
N ARG A 201 -25.50 29.84 5.88
CA ARG A 201 -24.99 31.22 5.99
C ARG A 201 -24.34 31.72 4.70
N GLN A 202 -23.69 30.83 3.94
CA GLN A 202 -23.10 31.16 2.65
C GLN A 202 -24.16 31.30 1.52
N GLY A 203 -25.42 30.99 1.81
CA GLY A 203 -26.53 31.12 0.85
C GLY A 203 -26.59 30.03 -0.21
N TYR A 204 -26.03 28.84 0.09
CA TYR A 204 -26.18 27.70 -0.82
C TYR A 204 -27.61 27.19 -0.83
N GLU A 205 -28.06 26.72 -2.01
CA GLU A 205 -29.35 26.08 -2.21
C GLU A 205 -29.45 24.77 -1.41
N GLU A 206 -30.67 24.43 -0.97
CA GLU A 206 -30.93 23.27 -0.13
C GLU A 206 -30.44 21.96 -0.77
N GLU A 207 -30.48 21.84 -2.09
CA GLU A 207 -29.97 20.68 -2.83
C GLU A 207 -28.45 20.49 -2.60
N VAL A 208 -27.68 21.57 -2.61
CA VAL A 208 -26.24 21.55 -2.34
C VAL A 208 -26.01 21.18 -0.87
N ILE A 209 -26.77 21.77 0.05
CA ILE A 209 -26.63 21.47 1.48
C ILE A 209 -26.91 19.98 1.74
N GLN A 210 -27.95 19.41 1.17
CA GLN A 210 -28.26 17.99 1.31
C GLN A 210 -27.16 17.09 0.73
N ALA A 211 -26.48 17.49 -0.35
CA ALA A 211 -25.38 16.74 -0.94
C ALA A 211 -24.11 16.72 -0.08
N TYR A 212 -23.90 17.75 0.75
CA TYR A 212 -22.69 17.92 1.53
C TYR A 212 -22.83 17.66 3.04
N ARG A 213 -24.07 17.72 3.59
CA ARG A 213 -24.32 17.57 5.04
C ARG A 213 -23.75 16.27 5.64
N TRP A 214 -23.83 15.19 4.88
CA TRP A 214 -23.33 13.89 5.31
C TRP A 214 -21.84 13.76 5.00
N ARG A 215 -21.00 13.73 6.02
CA ARG A 215 -19.56 13.43 5.89
C ARG A 215 -19.32 11.91 5.74
N SER A 216 -20.30 11.12 6.16
CA SER A 216 -20.37 9.67 5.94
C SER A 216 -21.81 9.25 5.77
N TYR A 217 -22.07 8.45 4.72
CA TYR A 217 -23.37 7.84 4.51
C TYR A 217 -23.53 6.57 5.35
N PRO A 218 -24.78 6.24 5.80
CA PRO A 218 -25.02 4.96 6.45
C PRO A 218 -24.91 3.82 5.44
N VAL A 219 -24.18 2.80 5.79
CA VAL A 219 -24.02 1.61 4.93
C VAL A 219 -24.16 0.35 5.75
N ASP A 220 -25.07 -0.54 5.37
CA ASP A 220 -25.14 -1.93 5.85
C ASP A 220 -25.15 -2.85 4.62
N ARG A 221 -23.99 -3.45 4.33
CA ARG A 221 -23.81 -4.24 3.12
C ARG A 221 -23.17 -5.58 3.44
N ALA A 222 -23.70 -6.62 2.80
CA ALA A 222 -23.14 -7.97 2.81
C ALA A 222 -22.63 -8.35 1.42
N TYR A 223 -21.50 -9.03 1.38
CA TYR A 223 -20.82 -9.48 0.18
C TYR A 223 -20.55 -10.97 0.24
N GLY A 224 -20.65 -11.65 -0.89
CA GLY A 224 -20.26 -13.04 -1.06
C GLY A 224 -19.45 -13.18 -2.34
N ASN A 225 -18.25 -13.76 -2.26
CA ASN A 225 -17.35 -13.84 -3.39
C ASN A 225 -16.63 -15.18 -3.43
N TYR A 226 -16.28 -15.63 -4.63
CA TYR A 226 -15.41 -16.76 -4.81
C TYR A 226 -14.13 -16.36 -5.53
N ALA A 227 -13.04 -17.05 -5.23
CA ALA A 227 -11.78 -16.98 -5.94
C ALA A 227 -11.37 -18.39 -6.34
N CYS A 228 -10.64 -18.50 -7.45
CA CYS A 228 -10.04 -19.76 -7.88
C CYS A 228 -8.72 -19.45 -8.58
N SER A 229 -7.80 -20.40 -8.56
CA SER A 229 -6.53 -20.27 -9.29
C SER A 229 -6.04 -21.63 -9.76
N ALA A 230 -5.26 -21.59 -10.85
CA ALA A 230 -4.45 -22.71 -11.31
C ALA A 230 -3.08 -22.20 -11.76
N GLY A 231 -2.03 -22.87 -11.33
CA GLY A 231 -0.66 -22.48 -11.64
C GLY A 231 0.23 -23.66 -11.96
N VAL A 232 1.27 -23.38 -12.74
CA VAL A 232 2.29 -24.36 -13.09
C VAL A 232 3.67 -23.78 -12.82
N VAL A 233 4.55 -24.61 -12.27
CA VAL A 233 5.99 -24.34 -12.15
C VAL A 233 6.74 -25.44 -12.89
N TRP A 234 7.56 -25.04 -13.86
CA TRP A 234 8.29 -25.95 -14.71
C TRP A 234 9.76 -25.55 -14.85
N THR A 235 10.65 -26.51 -14.61
CA THR A 235 12.11 -26.39 -14.76
C THR A 235 12.57 -27.32 -15.87
N PRO A 236 12.44 -26.92 -17.19
CA PRO A 236 12.72 -27.80 -18.32
C PRO A 236 14.17 -28.26 -18.37
N ALA A 237 15.09 -27.41 -17.97
CA ALA A 237 16.53 -27.67 -17.92
C ALA A 237 17.19 -26.88 -16.78
N ALA A 238 18.43 -27.22 -16.46
CA ALA A 238 19.23 -26.48 -15.49
C ALA A 238 19.33 -25.00 -15.90
N GLY A 239 19.08 -24.10 -14.93
CA GLY A 239 19.08 -22.66 -15.15
C GLY A 239 17.80 -22.08 -15.78
N HIS A 240 16.82 -22.90 -16.15
CA HIS A 240 15.55 -22.44 -16.72
C HIS A 240 14.39 -22.68 -15.73
N LEU A 241 13.62 -21.65 -15.42
CA LEU A 241 12.43 -21.74 -14.59
C LEU A 241 11.28 -20.97 -15.25
N LEU A 242 10.18 -21.66 -15.53
CA LEU A 242 8.94 -21.08 -16.03
C LEU A 242 7.86 -21.21 -14.96
N LYS A 243 7.16 -20.09 -14.68
CA LYS A 243 5.99 -20.05 -13.81
C LYS A 243 4.85 -19.41 -14.58
N MET A 244 3.68 -20.03 -14.52
CA MET A 244 2.44 -19.45 -15.06
C MET A 244 1.34 -19.63 -14.04
N ASN A 245 0.45 -18.66 -13.97
CA ASN A 245 -0.72 -18.72 -13.10
C ASN A 245 -1.90 -18.05 -13.80
N VAL A 246 -3.08 -18.58 -13.59
CA VAL A 246 -4.35 -17.94 -13.92
C VAL A 246 -5.24 -18.00 -12.69
N GLY A 247 -5.91 -16.89 -12.37
CA GLY A 247 -6.77 -16.85 -11.21
C GLY A 247 -7.84 -15.78 -11.30
N ARG A 248 -8.94 -16.03 -10.63
CA ARG A 248 -9.97 -15.05 -10.32
C ARG A 248 -9.79 -14.57 -8.89
N SER A 249 -9.70 -13.27 -8.72
CA SER A 249 -9.59 -12.61 -7.42
C SER A 249 -10.76 -11.68 -7.16
N PHE A 250 -10.91 -11.27 -5.90
CA PHE A 250 -11.86 -10.25 -5.50
C PHE A 250 -11.31 -9.42 -4.35
N ARG A 251 -11.88 -8.22 -4.16
CA ARG A 251 -11.66 -7.34 -3.02
C ARG A 251 -12.99 -6.73 -2.58
N LEU A 252 -13.25 -6.72 -1.28
CA LEU A 252 -14.38 -5.99 -0.74
C LEU A 252 -14.08 -4.47 -0.77
N PRO A 253 -15.07 -3.62 -1.03
CA PRO A 253 -14.90 -2.18 -0.94
C PRO A 253 -14.41 -1.75 0.44
N GLY A 254 -13.56 -0.73 0.47
CA GLY A 254 -13.12 -0.07 1.68
C GLY A 254 -14.22 0.79 2.31
N VAL A 255 -14.06 1.11 3.59
CA VAL A 255 -15.01 1.97 4.30
C VAL A 255 -15.08 3.36 3.69
N ASN A 256 -13.93 3.94 3.34
CA ASN A 256 -13.83 5.21 2.63
C ASN A 256 -14.43 5.14 1.22
N GLU A 257 -14.26 4.03 0.50
CA GLU A 257 -14.82 3.85 -0.84
C GLU A 257 -16.36 3.82 -0.82
N LEU A 258 -16.94 3.34 0.28
CA LEU A 258 -18.40 3.26 0.41
C LEU A 258 -19.04 4.52 0.97
N ALA A 259 -18.39 5.25 1.88
CA ALA A 259 -19.09 6.19 2.72
C ALA A 259 -18.44 7.57 2.88
N SER A 260 -17.22 7.80 2.40
CA SER A 260 -16.58 9.11 2.52
C SER A 260 -17.34 10.19 1.76
N ASN A 261 -17.44 11.39 2.34
CA ASN A 261 -17.91 12.60 1.65
C ASN A 261 -17.25 13.81 2.30
N GLY A 262 -16.05 14.14 1.90
CA GLY A 262 -15.36 15.27 2.50
C GLY A 262 -13.92 15.43 2.08
N VAL A 263 -13.31 16.46 2.64
CA VAL A 263 -11.94 16.88 2.31
C VAL A 263 -10.93 15.96 2.96
N HIS A 264 -10.02 15.44 2.17
CA HIS A 264 -8.78 14.87 2.64
C HIS A 264 -7.70 15.96 2.59
N HIS A 265 -7.53 16.68 3.69
CA HIS A 265 -6.71 17.91 3.74
C HIS A 265 -5.26 17.68 3.29
N GLY A 266 -4.67 16.53 3.63
CA GLY A 266 -3.31 16.20 3.20
C GLY A 266 -3.12 16.03 1.69
N THR A 267 -4.19 15.98 0.89
CA THR A 267 -4.14 15.85 -0.57
C THR A 267 -4.91 16.92 -1.33
N PHE A 268 -5.50 17.89 -0.64
CA PHE A 268 -6.31 18.98 -1.22
C PHE A 268 -7.36 18.49 -2.20
N ARG A 269 -8.07 17.43 -1.84
CA ARG A 269 -9.14 16.89 -2.66
C ARG A 269 -10.35 16.54 -1.82
N HIS A 270 -11.53 16.63 -2.44
CA HIS A 270 -12.75 16.11 -1.89
C HIS A 270 -12.94 14.67 -2.36
N GLU A 271 -12.94 13.72 -1.42
CA GLU A 271 -13.21 12.32 -1.71
C GLU A 271 -14.68 11.98 -1.45
N LYS A 272 -15.33 11.39 -2.44
CA LYS A 272 -16.73 10.97 -2.36
C LYS A 272 -16.84 9.47 -2.55
N GLY A 273 -17.42 8.78 -1.59
CA GLY A 273 -17.71 7.35 -1.62
C GLY A 273 -18.97 7.04 -2.43
N ASP A 274 -19.17 5.77 -2.71
CA ASP A 274 -20.39 5.23 -3.31
C ASP A 274 -20.87 4.01 -2.53
N ALA A 275 -21.96 4.17 -1.79
CA ALA A 275 -22.56 3.11 -0.98
C ALA A 275 -23.09 1.92 -1.81
N THR A 276 -23.19 2.07 -3.13
CA THR A 276 -23.69 1.03 -4.04
C THR A 276 -22.61 0.14 -4.60
N LEU A 277 -21.33 0.45 -4.36
CA LEU A 277 -20.19 -0.32 -4.89
C LEU A 277 -20.32 -1.82 -4.60
N SER A 278 -20.16 -2.59 -5.64
CA SER A 278 -19.99 -4.05 -5.56
C SER A 278 -18.53 -4.40 -5.28
N SER A 279 -18.26 -5.65 -4.89
CA SER A 279 -16.90 -6.14 -4.76
C SER A 279 -16.11 -5.96 -6.05
N GLU A 280 -14.86 -5.52 -5.94
CA GLU A 280 -13.92 -5.58 -7.05
C GLU A 280 -13.65 -7.03 -7.41
N GLN A 281 -13.69 -7.37 -8.70
CA GLN A 281 -13.53 -8.73 -9.20
C GLN A 281 -12.80 -8.72 -10.54
N GLY A 282 -11.90 -9.65 -10.70
CA GLY A 282 -11.17 -9.77 -11.96
C GLY A 282 -10.46 -11.10 -12.12
N TRP A 283 -10.13 -11.39 -13.36
CA TRP A 283 -9.26 -12.48 -13.76
C TRP A 283 -7.87 -11.94 -14.04
N GLN A 284 -6.85 -12.72 -13.73
CA GLN A 284 -5.46 -12.40 -14.01
C GLN A 284 -4.74 -13.62 -14.55
N ILE A 285 -3.89 -13.40 -15.52
CA ILE A 285 -2.88 -14.34 -16.02
C ILE A 285 -1.52 -13.73 -15.74
N ASP A 286 -0.64 -14.50 -15.12
CA ASP A 286 0.76 -14.15 -14.87
C ASP A 286 1.67 -15.17 -15.54
N ALA A 287 2.77 -14.71 -16.11
CA ALA A 287 3.84 -15.56 -16.60
C ALA A 287 5.18 -14.98 -16.19
N SER A 288 6.09 -15.84 -15.73
CA SER A 288 7.46 -15.45 -15.40
C SER A 288 8.44 -16.49 -15.91
N TYR A 289 9.49 -16.02 -16.56
CA TYR A 289 10.60 -16.84 -17.02
C TYR A 289 11.89 -16.35 -16.40
N THR A 290 12.64 -17.27 -15.79
CA THR A 290 13.98 -17.04 -15.25
C THR A 290 14.99 -17.87 -16.01
N LEU A 291 16.02 -17.23 -16.52
CA LEU A 291 17.21 -17.86 -17.09
C LEU A 291 18.42 -17.49 -16.23
N ALA A 292 19.05 -18.50 -15.63
CA ALA A 292 20.33 -18.37 -14.94
C ALA A 292 21.40 -19.16 -15.72
N TYR A 293 22.33 -18.44 -16.32
CA TYR A 293 23.39 -19.04 -17.11
C TYR A 293 24.74 -18.43 -16.79
N LYS A 294 25.65 -19.22 -16.22
CA LYS A 294 27.00 -18.78 -15.80
C LYS A 294 26.90 -17.55 -14.89
N LYS A 295 27.30 -16.38 -15.40
CA LYS A 295 27.33 -15.08 -14.72
C LYS A 295 26.17 -14.17 -15.11
N MET A 296 25.16 -14.72 -15.77
CA MET A 296 24.01 -13.98 -16.26
C MET A 296 22.73 -14.52 -15.65
N GLU A 297 21.88 -13.63 -15.23
CA GLU A 297 20.50 -13.91 -14.83
C GLU A 297 19.55 -12.98 -15.57
N LEU A 298 18.53 -13.55 -16.16
CA LEU A 298 17.43 -12.82 -16.80
C LEU A 298 16.12 -13.29 -16.21
N VAL A 299 15.35 -12.35 -15.67
CA VAL A 299 13.97 -12.58 -15.24
C VAL A 299 13.06 -11.69 -16.07
N VAL A 300 12.10 -12.30 -16.75
CA VAL A 300 11.04 -11.60 -17.48
C VAL A 300 9.71 -12.03 -16.88
N SER A 301 8.92 -11.07 -16.42
CA SER A 301 7.58 -11.30 -15.89
C SER A 301 6.57 -10.48 -16.68
N SER A 302 5.39 -11.05 -16.91
CA SER A 302 4.29 -10.37 -17.58
C SER A 302 2.98 -10.73 -16.89
N PHE A 303 2.02 -9.81 -16.95
CA PHE A 303 0.68 -10.05 -16.45
C PHE A 303 -0.37 -9.42 -17.37
N ALA A 304 -1.56 -9.99 -17.33
CA ALA A 304 -2.76 -9.39 -17.90
C ALA A 304 -3.92 -9.63 -16.93
N SER A 305 -4.58 -8.54 -16.51
CA SER A 305 -5.72 -8.57 -15.60
C SER A 305 -6.90 -7.87 -16.24
N TRP A 306 -8.05 -8.50 -16.25
CA TRP A 306 -9.29 -7.89 -16.70
C TRP A 306 -10.31 -7.94 -15.58
N PHE A 307 -10.82 -6.78 -15.23
CA PHE A 307 -11.76 -6.58 -14.16
C PHE A 307 -13.16 -6.38 -14.73
N ASP A 308 -14.11 -7.08 -14.13
CA ASP A 308 -15.54 -6.83 -14.38
C ASP A 308 -16.01 -5.61 -13.58
N ASN A 309 -15.38 -5.39 -12.44
CA ASN A 309 -15.58 -4.23 -11.57
C ASN A 309 -14.25 -3.91 -10.85
N TYR A 310 -13.56 -2.85 -11.30
CA TYR A 310 -12.36 -2.29 -10.67
C TYR A 310 -12.74 -1.01 -9.95
N ILE A 311 -12.44 -0.93 -8.66
CA ILE A 311 -12.75 0.26 -7.85
C ILE A 311 -11.57 1.22 -7.90
N TYR A 312 -11.82 2.42 -8.39
CA TYR A 312 -10.81 3.47 -8.53
C TYR A 312 -11.35 4.83 -8.12
N LEU A 313 -10.44 5.76 -7.90
CA LEU A 313 -10.76 7.14 -7.56
C LEU A 313 -10.82 7.97 -8.84
N ARG A 314 -12.03 8.32 -9.26
CA ARG A 314 -12.33 9.01 -10.51
C ARG A 314 -12.30 10.52 -10.33
N PRO A 315 -11.47 11.28 -11.07
CA PRO A 315 -11.51 12.74 -11.07
C PRO A 315 -12.79 13.22 -11.79
N MET A 316 -13.64 13.98 -11.10
CA MET A 316 -14.93 14.41 -11.64
C MET A 316 -14.81 15.66 -12.53
N GLY A 317 -13.73 16.45 -12.41
CA GLY A 317 -13.61 17.72 -13.12
C GLY A 317 -14.40 18.86 -12.48
N GLU A 318 -14.99 18.62 -11.32
CA GLU A 318 -15.78 19.57 -10.54
C GLU A 318 -15.02 19.99 -9.29
N TRP A 319 -15.25 21.22 -8.82
CA TRP A 319 -14.67 21.75 -7.59
C TRP A 319 -15.67 21.63 -6.46
N SER A 320 -15.16 21.27 -5.29
CA SER A 320 -15.95 21.22 -4.08
C SER A 320 -16.33 22.62 -3.61
N VAL A 321 -17.52 22.75 -3.03
CA VAL A 321 -17.96 23.99 -2.35
C VAL A 321 -17.33 24.10 -0.96
N LEU A 322 -16.71 23.04 -0.45
CA LEU A 322 -16.06 23.06 0.87
C LEU A 322 -14.78 23.90 0.84
N PRO A 323 -14.49 24.66 1.92
CA PRO A 323 -13.25 25.39 2.03
C PRO A 323 -12.04 24.45 1.90
N HIS A 324 -11.02 24.89 1.16
CA HIS A 324 -9.74 24.20 0.99
C HIS A 324 -9.82 22.77 0.39
N ALA A 325 -10.91 22.45 -0.30
CA ALA A 325 -11.22 21.10 -0.72
C ALA A 325 -10.65 20.71 -2.09
N GLY A 326 -10.44 21.65 -3.00
CA GLY A 326 -9.99 21.34 -4.35
C GLY A 326 -11.00 20.57 -5.21
N GLN A 327 -10.51 19.76 -6.13
CA GLN A 327 -11.32 18.96 -7.04
C GLN A 327 -12.01 17.79 -6.34
N ILE A 328 -13.21 17.45 -6.81
CA ILE A 328 -13.95 16.27 -6.37
C ILE A 328 -13.44 15.03 -7.09
N TYR A 329 -13.17 13.99 -6.29
CA TYR A 329 -12.84 12.66 -6.73
C TYR A 329 -13.87 11.68 -6.17
N GLN A 330 -14.49 10.87 -7.01
CA GLN A 330 -15.47 9.88 -6.61
C GLN A 330 -14.96 8.47 -6.77
N TYR A 331 -15.12 7.65 -5.74
CA TYR A 331 -14.91 6.22 -5.85
C TYR A 331 -15.94 5.61 -6.77
N SER A 332 -15.50 4.91 -7.79
CA SER A 332 -16.36 4.36 -8.86
C SER A 332 -15.86 2.97 -9.25
N GLY A 333 -16.79 2.12 -9.64
CA GLY A 333 -16.48 0.85 -10.28
C GLY A 333 -16.43 1.01 -11.80
N ALA A 334 -15.49 0.32 -12.46
CA ALA A 334 -15.41 0.27 -13.92
C ALA A 334 -14.90 -1.08 -14.41
N ARG A 335 -15.27 -1.45 -15.64
CA ARG A 335 -14.62 -2.54 -16.35
C ARG A 335 -13.23 -2.09 -16.78
N ALA A 336 -12.21 -2.77 -16.32
CA ALA A 336 -10.83 -2.34 -16.53
C ALA A 336 -9.96 -3.46 -17.11
N LEU A 337 -8.93 -3.03 -17.83
CA LEU A 337 -7.88 -3.89 -18.34
C LEU A 337 -6.53 -3.34 -17.85
N PHE A 338 -5.72 -4.22 -17.26
CA PHE A 338 -4.34 -3.97 -16.92
C PHE A 338 -3.47 -4.98 -17.65
N MET A 339 -2.40 -4.54 -18.24
CA MET A 339 -1.37 -5.40 -18.80
C MET A 339 -0.02 -4.80 -18.50
N GLY A 340 0.97 -5.64 -18.25
CA GLY A 340 2.29 -5.12 -17.97
C GLY A 340 3.34 -6.20 -17.93
N GLY A 341 4.55 -5.74 -17.67
CA GLY A 341 5.67 -6.63 -17.52
C GLY A 341 6.87 -5.92 -16.94
N GLU A 342 7.76 -6.76 -16.45
CA GLU A 342 9.03 -6.39 -15.87
C GLU A 342 10.14 -7.19 -16.49
N ILE A 343 11.28 -6.58 -16.71
CA ILE A 343 12.53 -7.23 -17.07
C ILE A 343 13.58 -6.88 -16.03
N ASN A 344 14.26 -7.92 -15.54
CA ASN A 344 15.42 -7.77 -14.68
C ASN A 344 16.55 -8.61 -15.26
N PHE A 345 17.55 -7.94 -15.76
CA PHE A 345 18.75 -8.58 -16.32
C PHE A 345 19.93 -8.20 -15.44
N ASN A 346 20.71 -9.21 -15.04
CA ASN A 346 21.90 -9.03 -14.22
C ASN A 346 23.04 -9.83 -14.82
N MET A 347 24.20 -9.22 -14.98
CA MET A 347 25.35 -9.90 -15.57
C MET A 347 26.65 -9.41 -14.94
N ASP A 348 27.44 -10.36 -14.42
CA ASP A 348 28.83 -10.11 -14.08
C ASP A 348 29.69 -10.24 -15.34
N PHE A 349 30.28 -9.14 -15.76
CA PHE A 349 31.21 -9.12 -16.89
C PHE A 349 32.56 -8.57 -16.44
N LEU A 350 33.61 -8.99 -17.08
CA LEU A 350 34.97 -8.74 -16.61
C LEU A 350 35.17 -9.22 -15.16
N ARG A 351 36.27 -8.81 -14.50
CA ARG A 351 36.62 -9.34 -13.18
C ARG A 351 35.89 -8.66 -12.02
N HIS A 352 35.46 -7.40 -12.24
CA HIS A 352 34.99 -6.53 -11.18
C HIS A 352 33.72 -5.78 -11.51
N PHE A 353 33.15 -5.99 -12.67
CA PHE A 353 31.98 -5.25 -13.14
C PHE A 353 30.71 -6.08 -13.13
N ASN A 354 29.66 -5.48 -12.65
CA ASN A 354 28.29 -5.99 -12.74
C ASN A 354 27.43 -4.98 -13.48
N TYR A 355 26.63 -5.44 -14.41
CA TYR A 355 25.60 -4.65 -15.09
C TYR A 355 24.22 -5.18 -14.73
N ARG A 356 23.34 -4.28 -14.34
CA ARG A 356 21.94 -4.57 -14.05
C ARG A 356 21.03 -3.66 -14.85
N LEU A 357 20.08 -4.25 -15.56
CA LEU A 357 18.97 -3.58 -16.22
C LEU A 357 17.67 -3.96 -15.52
N VAL A 358 16.88 -2.94 -15.13
CA VAL A 358 15.52 -3.10 -14.62
C VAL A 358 14.59 -2.25 -15.48
N GLY A 359 13.57 -2.87 -16.06
CA GLY A 359 12.56 -2.17 -16.83
C GLY A 359 11.17 -2.58 -16.41
N GLU A 360 10.24 -1.64 -16.40
CA GLU A 360 8.86 -1.87 -15.99
C GLU A 360 7.89 -1.06 -16.87
N TYR A 361 6.76 -1.69 -17.14
CA TYR A 361 5.68 -1.10 -17.91
C TYR A 361 4.33 -1.59 -17.42
N VAL A 362 3.39 -0.66 -17.25
CA VAL A 362 1.99 -0.95 -16.95
C VAL A 362 1.09 -0.18 -17.92
N TYR A 363 0.26 -0.92 -18.60
CA TYR A 363 -0.81 -0.40 -19.44
C TYR A 363 -2.12 -0.54 -18.67
N THR A 364 -2.89 0.55 -18.56
CA THR A 364 -4.22 0.57 -17.97
C THR A 364 -5.26 1.05 -18.99
N TYR A 365 -6.46 0.51 -18.91
CA TYR A 365 -7.54 0.91 -19.78
C TYR A 365 -8.89 0.78 -19.07
N ASN A 366 -9.61 1.89 -18.93
CA ASN A 366 -11.00 1.93 -18.51
C ASN A 366 -11.88 1.64 -19.73
N ARG A 367 -12.53 0.49 -19.74
CA ARG A 367 -13.34 0.02 -20.88
C ARG A 367 -14.68 0.75 -21.00
N ASP A 368 -15.13 1.41 -19.94
CA ASP A 368 -16.41 2.15 -19.90
C ASP A 368 -16.22 3.58 -20.39
N GLU A 369 -15.08 4.21 -20.06
CA GLU A 369 -14.77 5.58 -20.50
C GLU A 369 -13.86 5.64 -21.73
N HIS A 370 -13.33 4.52 -22.19
CA HIS A 370 -12.38 4.43 -23.31
C HIS A 370 -11.10 5.26 -23.13
N THR A 371 -10.64 5.40 -21.88
CA THR A 371 -9.42 6.15 -21.48
C THR A 371 -8.47 5.29 -20.69
N ALA A 372 -7.29 5.79 -20.33
CA ALA A 372 -6.49 5.19 -19.27
C ALA A 372 -7.19 5.36 -17.91
N LEU A 373 -6.81 4.56 -16.91
CA LEU A 373 -7.16 4.82 -15.52
C LEU A 373 -6.30 5.95 -14.95
N SER A 374 -6.85 6.67 -13.98
CA SER A 374 -6.11 7.72 -13.28
C SER A 374 -4.87 7.17 -12.56
N PHE A 375 -3.84 7.98 -12.45
CA PHE A 375 -2.58 7.62 -11.79
C PHE A 375 -1.91 6.37 -12.36
N SER A 376 -1.93 6.21 -13.69
CA SER A 376 -1.21 5.13 -14.36
C SER A 376 0.29 5.42 -14.42
N PRO A 377 1.17 4.49 -14.01
CA PRO A 377 2.60 4.74 -13.97
C PRO A 377 3.20 4.98 -15.37
N SER A 378 4.22 5.82 -15.45
CA SER A 378 5.06 5.96 -16.63
C SER A 378 5.93 4.72 -16.83
N VAL A 379 6.33 4.42 -18.07
CA VAL A 379 7.40 3.45 -18.34
C VAL A 379 8.67 3.89 -17.65
N SER A 380 9.33 2.99 -16.94
CA SER A 380 10.59 3.26 -16.24
C SER A 380 11.64 2.23 -16.63
N MET A 381 12.87 2.68 -16.81
CA MET A 381 14.02 1.82 -17.06
C MET A 381 15.24 2.32 -16.30
N ARG A 382 15.92 1.42 -15.61
CA ARG A 382 17.13 1.69 -14.83
C ARG A 382 18.28 0.84 -15.34
N ASN A 383 19.38 1.47 -15.70
CA ASN A 383 20.63 0.84 -16.12
C ASN A 383 21.67 1.13 -15.04
N ILE A 384 22.19 0.12 -14.41
CA ILE A 384 23.11 0.23 -13.27
C ILE A 384 24.40 -0.49 -13.63
N LEU A 385 25.49 0.25 -13.61
CA LEU A 385 26.84 -0.29 -13.75
C LEU A 385 27.54 -0.20 -12.40
N THR A 386 27.93 -1.36 -11.86
CA THR A 386 28.61 -1.43 -10.58
C THR A 386 30.03 -1.98 -10.76
N TRP A 387 31.01 -1.33 -10.13
CA TRP A 387 32.36 -1.81 -10.02
C TRP A 387 32.65 -2.23 -8.57
N ASN A 388 33.06 -3.49 -8.40
CA ASN A 388 33.35 -4.09 -7.11
C ASN A 388 34.80 -4.52 -7.03
N LYS A 389 35.56 -4.03 -6.08
CA LYS A 389 36.96 -4.45 -5.87
C LYS A 389 37.28 -4.51 -4.38
N LYS A 390 37.42 -5.73 -3.85
CA LYS A 390 37.61 -5.99 -2.43
C LYS A 390 36.51 -5.29 -1.60
N ASP A 391 36.92 -4.31 -0.79
CA ASP A 391 36.07 -3.59 0.15
C ASP A 391 35.41 -2.35 -0.46
N PHE A 392 35.68 -2.05 -1.73
CA PHE A 392 35.14 -0.89 -2.45
C PHE A 392 34.07 -1.28 -3.46
N GLN A 393 32.99 -0.54 -3.45
CA GLN A 393 31.95 -0.58 -4.48
C GLN A 393 31.70 0.83 -5.02
N LEU A 394 31.63 0.97 -6.33
CA LEU A 394 31.16 2.20 -7.00
C LEU A 394 30.03 1.83 -7.95
N TYR A 395 29.04 2.69 -8.09
CA TYR A 395 28.00 2.51 -9.08
C TYR A 395 27.65 3.80 -9.81
N ALA A 396 27.21 3.62 -11.04
CA ALA A 396 26.56 4.66 -11.84
C ALA A 396 25.20 4.11 -12.32
N GLU A 397 24.15 4.87 -12.13
CA GLU A 397 22.80 4.50 -12.54
C GLU A 397 22.24 5.58 -13.48
N LEU A 398 21.69 5.11 -14.61
CA LEU A 398 20.89 5.92 -15.53
C LEU A 398 19.43 5.47 -15.38
N GLN A 399 18.57 6.35 -14.84
CA GLN A 399 17.13 6.13 -14.75
C GLN A 399 16.42 6.92 -15.85
N SER A 400 15.71 6.23 -16.73
CA SER A 400 14.90 6.82 -17.79
C SER A 400 13.42 6.65 -17.47
N ILE A 401 12.67 7.73 -17.42
CA ILE A 401 11.23 7.78 -17.16
C ILE A 401 10.58 8.36 -18.42
N ALA A 402 9.68 7.59 -19.03
CA ALA A 402 8.97 8.07 -20.21
C ALA A 402 7.91 9.12 -19.83
N SER A 403 7.54 9.97 -20.79
CA SER A 403 6.38 10.86 -20.61
C SER A 403 5.10 10.06 -20.42
N GLN A 404 4.26 10.49 -19.48
CA GLN A 404 2.93 9.92 -19.34
C GLN A 404 1.90 10.76 -20.10
N ASN A 405 1.56 10.27 -21.29
CA ASN A 405 0.58 10.90 -22.18
C ASN A 405 -0.77 10.18 -22.20
N ARG A 406 -0.80 8.93 -21.64
CA ARG A 406 -2.02 8.15 -21.50
C ARG A 406 -2.61 8.42 -20.13
N ILE A 407 -3.57 9.32 -20.10
CA ILE A 407 -4.18 9.86 -18.89
C ILE A 407 -5.68 9.58 -18.87
N ALA A 408 -6.26 9.61 -17.67
CA ALA A 408 -7.70 9.60 -17.47
C ALA A 408 -8.32 10.95 -17.89
N ARG A 409 -9.65 11.00 -17.95
CA ARG A 409 -10.37 12.26 -18.07
C ARG A 409 -10.05 13.15 -16.86
N ASN A 410 -9.86 14.45 -17.08
CA ASN A 410 -9.55 15.44 -16.05
C ASN A 410 -8.22 15.21 -15.31
N GLU A 411 -7.27 14.56 -15.96
CA GLU A 411 -5.92 14.36 -15.47
C GLU A 411 -4.89 15.06 -16.36
N ASP A 412 -3.79 15.54 -15.78
CA ASP A 412 -2.72 16.23 -16.51
C ASP A 412 -1.63 15.24 -16.95
N ARG A 413 -1.07 15.49 -18.13
CA ARG A 413 0.12 14.79 -18.64
C ARG A 413 1.36 15.18 -17.84
N THR A 414 2.35 14.29 -17.81
CA THR A 414 3.67 14.59 -17.24
C THR A 414 4.78 14.32 -18.26
N PRO A 415 5.79 15.20 -18.34
CA PRO A 415 6.95 15.00 -19.20
C PRO A 415 7.79 13.82 -18.69
N GLY A 416 8.56 13.23 -19.60
CA GLY A 416 9.58 12.25 -19.24
C GLY A 416 10.84 12.91 -18.68
N ALA A 417 11.71 12.09 -18.07
CA ALA A 417 12.98 12.53 -17.52
C ALA A 417 14.06 11.46 -17.65
N CYS A 418 15.30 11.90 -17.66
CA CYS A 418 16.47 11.03 -17.62
C CYS A 418 17.38 11.52 -16.49
N LEU A 419 17.59 10.65 -15.48
CA LEU A 419 18.28 10.99 -14.25
C LEU A 419 19.56 10.19 -14.14
N ILE A 420 20.62 10.82 -13.66
CA ILE A 420 21.90 10.17 -13.39
C ILE A 420 22.11 10.15 -11.87
N HIS A 421 22.44 8.97 -11.36
CA HIS A 421 22.79 8.76 -9.96
C HIS A 421 24.19 8.14 -9.88
N LEU A 422 24.98 8.59 -8.93
CA LEU A 422 26.31 8.05 -8.65
C LEU A 422 26.41 7.70 -7.16
N GLY A 423 27.15 6.67 -6.84
CA GLY A 423 27.42 6.35 -5.44
C GLY A 423 28.48 5.30 -5.28
N GLY A 424 28.80 5.04 -4.01
CA GLY A 424 29.74 4.01 -3.66
C GLY A 424 29.73 3.72 -2.17
N SER A 425 30.31 2.59 -1.80
CA SER A 425 30.52 2.20 -0.42
C SER A 425 31.92 1.64 -0.19
N ILE A 426 32.35 1.76 1.04
CA ILE A 426 33.55 1.09 1.55
C ILE A 426 33.17 0.23 2.74
N HIS A 427 33.63 -1.03 2.72
CA HIS A 427 33.50 -1.96 3.83
C HIS A 427 34.83 -2.04 4.57
N ILE A 428 34.80 -1.82 5.88
CA ILE A 428 35.95 -1.82 6.76
C ILE A 428 35.76 -2.94 7.78
N PRO A 429 36.37 -4.12 7.55
CA PRO A 429 36.30 -5.23 8.51
C PRO A 429 37.15 -4.93 9.75
N MET A 430 36.58 -5.12 10.93
CA MET A 430 37.23 -5.00 12.22
C MET A 430 37.14 -6.32 13.00
N ALA A 431 38.01 -6.52 14.00
CA ALA A 431 38.06 -7.77 14.75
C ALA A 431 36.74 -8.16 15.48
N LYS A 432 35.88 -7.20 15.79
CA LYS A 432 34.60 -7.41 16.50
C LYS A 432 33.41 -6.67 15.89
N ALA A 433 33.58 -6.02 14.76
CA ALA A 433 32.54 -5.27 14.10
C ALA A 433 32.90 -5.03 12.63
N ASP A 434 31.91 -4.90 11.77
CA ASP A 434 32.08 -4.44 10.41
C ASP A 434 31.47 -3.04 10.26
N ILE A 435 32.17 -2.15 9.58
CA ILE A 435 31.70 -0.79 9.29
C ILE A 435 31.51 -0.68 7.79
N GLU A 436 30.32 -0.28 7.36
CA GLU A 436 30.05 0.10 5.98
C GLU A 436 29.72 1.61 5.91
N ILE A 437 30.46 2.33 5.09
CA ILE A 437 30.22 3.75 4.81
C ILE A 437 29.77 3.88 3.35
N SER A 438 28.59 4.45 3.13
CA SER A 438 28.02 4.64 1.80
C SER A 438 27.72 6.11 1.55
N LEU A 439 28.06 6.56 0.35
CA LEU A 439 27.77 7.90 -0.15
C LEU A 439 27.04 7.79 -1.48
N GLY A 440 26.08 8.65 -1.73
CA GLY A 440 25.36 8.68 -2.99
C GLY A 440 24.87 10.10 -3.37
N ILE A 441 24.88 10.37 -4.65
CA ILE A 441 24.30 11.58 -5.24
C ILE A 441 23.17 11.12 -6.15
N ARG A 442 21.96 11.59 -5.90
CA ARG A 442 20.80 11.36 -6.75
C ARG A 442 20.53 12.57 -7.60
N ASN A 443 20.08 12.33 -8.83
CA ASN A 443 19.77 13.38 -9.80
C ASN A 443 20.94 14.36 -9.98
N LEU A 444 22.13 13.83 -10.28
CA LEU A 444 23.39 14.58 -10.41
C LEU A 444 23.28 15.77 -11.39
N SER A 445 22.45 15.62 -12.42
CA SER A 445 22.24 16.67 -13.44
C SER A 445 21.15 17.67 -13.08
N ASP A 446 20.59 17.59 -11.88
CA ASP A 446 19.54 18.48 -11.34
C ASP A 446 18.35 18.69 -12.30
N VAL A 447 17.93 17.60 -12.94
CA VAL A 447 16.80 17.62 -13.86
C VAL A 447 15.49 17.78 -13.09
N LYS A 448 14.67 18.74 -13.44
CA LYS A 448 13.30 18.85 -12.95
C LYS A 448 12.45 17.72 -13.52
N TYR A 449 11.86 16.92 -12.67
CA TYR A 449 10.96 15.85 -13.09
C TYR A 449 9.75 15.73 -12.17
N TYR A 450 8.71 15.06 -12.67
CA TYR A 450 7.45 14.96 -11.97
C TYR A 450 7.10 13.48 -11.75
N ASN A 451 6.75 13.13 -10.53
CA ASN A 451 6.19 11.84 -10.26
C ASN A 451 4.69 11.83 -10.64
N HIS A 452 4.34 11.17 -11.74
CA HIS A 452 2.95 11.11 -12.23
C HIS A 452 1.98 10.53 -11.19
N LEU A 453 2.45 9.68 -10.28
CA LEU A 453 1.63 9.05 -9.24
C LEU A 453 1.40 9.95 -8.02
N SER A 454 2.11 11.08 -7.91
CA SER A 454 1.93 12.02 -6.80
C SER A 454 0.80 13.02 -7.09
N PHE A 455 -0.07 13.26 -6.12
CA PHE A 455 -1.02 14.37 -6.14
C PHE A 455 -0.31 15.73 -6.06
N TYR A 456 0.85 15.77 -5.45
CA TYR A 456 1.69 16.97 -5.29
C TYR A 456 2.65 17.18 -6.45
N ARG A 457 2.56 16.42 -7.54
CA ARG A 457 3.50 16.45 -8.66
C ARG A 457 3.84 17.84 -9.23
N LYS A 458 2.96 18.83 -9.02
CA LYS A 458 3.20 20.20 -9.47
C LYS A 458 3.98 21.05 -8.48
N VAL A 459 4.07 20.65 -7.21
CA VAL A 459 4.72 21.38 -6.12
C VAL A 459 5.92 20.63 -5.54
N GLU A 460 5.91 19.30 -5.59
CA GLU A 460 7.04 18.46 -5.19
C GLU A 460 7.95 18.21 -6.41
N ILE A 461 8.92 19.09 -6.62
CA ILE A 461 9.91 18.93 -7.68
C ILE A 461 11.19 18.42 -7.03
N PRO A 462 11.56 17.14 -7.23
CA PRO A 462 12.79 16.60 -6.67
C PRO A 462 14.03 17.28 -7.25
N GLU A 463 14.95 17.62 -6.36
CA GLU A 463 16.22 18.27 -6.67
C GLU A 463 17.40 17.29 -6.55
N CYS A 464 18.60 17.75 -6.89
CA CYS A 464 19.83 17.02 -6.64
C CYS A 464 20.02 16.82 -5.13
N THR A 465 20.20 15.56 -4.71
CA THR A 465 20.32 15.21 -3.29
C THR A 465 21.58 14.43 -3.03
N LEU A 466 22.40 14.93 -2.08
CA LEU A 466 23.49 14.18 -1.48
C LEU A 466 22.94 13.31 -0.33
N GLN A 467 23.11 12.00 -0.43
CA GLN A 467 22.71 11.06 0.62
C GLN A 467 23.95 10.47 1.28
N ILE A 468 24.05 10.66 2.61
CA ILE A 468 25.05 10.02 3.44
C ILE A 468 24.31 8.98 4.25
N TYR A 469 24.61 7.69 4.01
CA TYR A 469 24.05 6.63 4.82
C TYR A 469 24.88 6.51 6.10
N THR A 470 24.22 6.54 7.26
CA THR A 470 24.87 6.30 8.55
C THR A 470 25.53 4.92 8.54
N PRO A 471 26.75 4.78 9.09
CA PRO A 471 27.43 3.50 9.12
C PRO A 471 26.59 2.45 9.86
N HIS A 472 26.34 1.34 9.20
CA HIS A 472 25.74 0.17 9.85
C HIS A 472 26.84 -0.56 10.62
N PHE A 473 26.67 -0.65 11.93
CA PHE A 473 27.54 -1.43 12.79
C PHE A 473 26.93 -2.82 12.95
N TYR A 474 27.58 -3.84 12.40
CA TYR A 474 27.27 -5.23 12.70
C TYR A 474 28.19 -5.70 13.80
N VAL A 475 27.65 -5.99 14.98
CA VAL A 475 28.39 -6.63 16.08
C VAL A 475 28.33 -8.13 15.82
N ILE A 476 29.49 -8.77 15.60
CA ILE A 476 29.62 -10.22 15.42
C ILE A 476 29.58 -10.92 16.77
#